data_706286d25c0c357610c51f1260247e68
#
_entry.id   706286d25c0c357610c51f1260247e68
#
_cell.length_a   1.000
_cell.length_b   1.000
_cell.length_c   1.000
_cell.angle_alpha   90.00
_cell.angle_beta   90.00
_cell.angle_gamma   90.00
#
_symmetry.space_group_name_H-M   'P 1'
#
loop_
_entity.id
_entity.type
_entity.pdbx_description
1 polymer ?
#
loop_
_entity_poly.entity_id
_entity_poly.type
_entity_poly.pdbx_seq_one_letter_code
_entity_poly.pdbx_strand_id
1 'polypeptide(L)'
;MKGISEKTLIKIKDLKASVKLNNGDMLTTETNANMELQRGRSYAIVGKSGSGKTSLISIIGLLNREYEGEYLYDGISISALKDRDLSILRANNIGFVFQNYSLIKHLRVWENIELPLLYAKKSFTAKQRHEIITGLLKSVGLESKENDYPINLSGGEQQRVAIARALASDPQILLSDES
;
A
#
# COMPACT_ATOMS: atom_id res chain seq x y z
N MET A 1 31.91 -0.52 -2.33
CA MET A 1 30.45 -0.48 -2.17
C MET A 1 29.92 0.48 -3.22
N LYS A 2 29.21 0.00 -4.26
CA LYS A 2 28.53 0.89 -5.21
C LYS A 2 27.35 1.52 -4.45
N GLY A 3 27.39 2.85 -4.28
CA GLY A 3 26.34 3.59 -3.61
C GLY A 3 24.98 3.28 -4.24
N ILE A 4 23.96 3.07 -3.39
CA ILE A 4 22.57 3.02 -3.81
C ILE A 4 22.34 4.35 -4.50
N SER A 5 21.90 4.35 -5.75
CA SER A 5 21.56 5.58 -6.46
C SER A 5 20.51 6.31 -5.63
N GLU A 6 20.65 7.62 -5.40
CA GLU A 6 19.68 8.46 -4.70
C GLU A 6 18.24 8.35 -5.26
N LYS A 7 18.08 7.75 -6.43
CA LYS A 7 16.81 7.48 -7.10
C LYS A 7 16.15 6.16 -6.73
N THR A 8 16.87 5.15 -6.24
CA THR A 8 16.30 3.82 -5.92
C THR A 8 15.59 3.85 -4.59
N LEU A 9 14.27 3.61 -4.60
CA LEU A 9 13.44 3.54 -3.40
C LEU A 9 13.33 2.12 -2.87
N ILE A 10 13.11 1.15 -3.76
CA ILE A 10 13.04 -0.28 -3.41
C ILE A 10 14.08 -1.04 -4.22
N LYS A 11 14.79 -1.93 -3.53
CA LYS A 11 15.65 -2.94 -4.15
C LYS A 11 15.31 -4.31 -3.59
N ILE A 12 15.01 -5.22 -4.51
CA ILE A 12 14.70 -6.62 -4.21
C ILE A 12 15.69 -7.49 -4.95
N LYS A 13 16.26 -8.48 -4.24
CA LYS A 13 17.21 -9.44 -4.81
C LYS A 13 16.87 -10.85 -4.35
N ASP A 14 16.77 -11.77 -5.32
CA ASP A 14 16.50 -13.20 -5.14
C ASP A 14 15.30 -13.49 -4.25
N LEU A 15 14.26 -12.63 -4.34
CA LEU A 15 13.09 -12.75 -3.48
C LEU A 15 12.19 -13.88 -3.95
N LYS A 16 11.88 -14.78 -3.02
CA LYS A 16 10.90 -15.85 -3.15
C LYS A 16 9.79 -15.64 -2.13
N ALA A 17 8.57 -15.51 -2.60
CA ALA A 17 7.41 -15.43 -1.70
C ALA A 17 7.02 -16.82 -1.21
N SER A 18 6.77 -16.94 0.08
CA SER A 18 6.22 -18.16 0.69
C SER A 18 4.83 -17.86 1.24
N VAL A 19 3.89 -18.78 1.04
CA VAL A 19 2.54 -18.71 1.57
C VAL A 19 2.27 -19.98 2.39
N LYS A 20 1.92 -19.79 3.65
CA LYS A 20 1.51 -20.91 4.50
C LYS A 20 0.09 -21.34 4.14
N LEU A 21 -0.06 -22.58 3.75
CA LEU A 21 -1.35 -23.19 3.44
C LEU A 21 -2.09 -23.58 4.73
N ASN A 22 -3.42 -23.74 4.64
CA ASN A 22 -4.27 -24.11 5.77
C ASN A 22 -3.90 -25.48 6.40
N ASN A 23 -3.24 -26.35 5.65
CA ASN A 23 -2.74 -27.67 6.11
C ASN A 23 -1.35 -27.58 6.80
N GLY A 24 -0.77 -26.38 6.89
CA GLY A 24 0.54 -26.16 7.50
C GLY A 24 1.72 -26.19 6.51
N ASP A 25 1.50 -26.63 5.27
CA ASP A 25 2.53 -26.66 4.24
C ASP A 25 2.89 -25.24 3.76
N MET A 26 4.12 -25.06 3.30
CA MET A 26 4.59 -23.79 2.69
C MET A 26 4.56 -23.95 1.17
N LEU A 27 3.76 -23.11 0.51
CA LEU A 27 3.84 -22.94 -0.94
C LEU A 27 4.79 -21.79 -1.25
N THR A 28 5.94 -22.11 -1.82
CA THR A 28 6.93 -21.10 -2.24
C THR A 28 6.80 -20.87 -3.74
N THR A 29 6.81 -19.60 -4.17
CA THR A 29 6.86 -19.28 -5.60
C THR A 29 8.25 -19.67 -6.14
N GLU A 30 8.28 -20.36 -7.27
CA GLU A 30 9.54 -20.84 -7.86
C GLU A 30 10.39 -19.71 -8.48
N THR A 31 9.84 -18.53 -8.65
CA THR A 31 10.50 -17.41 -9.32
C THR A 31 11.21 -16.50 -8.35
N ASN A 32 12.52 -16.38 -8.51
CA ASN A 32 13.32 -15.37 -7.83
C ASN A 32 13.03 -14.00 -8.45
N ALA A 33 12.40 -13.10 -7.69
CA ALA A 33 12.19 -11.74 -8.15
C ALA A 33 13.43 -10.88 -7.90
N ASN A 34 13.90 -10.21 -8.94
CA ASN A 34 14.98 -9.23 -8.87
C ASN A 34 14.48 -7.94 -9.49
N MET A 35 14.42 -6.84 -8.72
CA MET A 35 13.94 -5.56 -9.22
C MET A 35 14.50 -4.37 -8.44
N GLU A 36 14.57 -3.24 -9.12
CA GLU A 36 14.85 -1.94 -8.52
C GLU A 36 13.75 -0.97 -8.93
N LEU A 37 13.04 -0.41 -7.96
CA LEU A 37 12.01 0.59 -8.19
C LEU A 37 12.55 1.97 -7.83
N GLN A 38 12.45 2.88 -8.76
CA GLN A 38 12.98 4.24 -8.63
C GLN A 38 11.87 5.20 -8.21
N ARG A 39 12.23 6.24 -7.45
CA ARG A 39 11.31 7.33 -7.09
C ARG A 39 10.74 8.02 -8.34
N GLY A 40 9.47 8.39 -8.27
CA GLY A 40 8.80 9.12 -9.36
C GLY A 40 8.58 8.32 -10.64
N ARG A 41 8.61 6.98 -10.56
CA ARG A 41 8.34 6.08 -11.69
C ARG A 41 7.12 5.22 -11.42
N SER A 42 6.40 4.88 -12.48
CA SER A 42 5.31 3.91 -12.48
C SER A 42 5.80 2.58 -13.05
N TYR A 43 5.36 1.48 -12.42
CA TYR A 43 5.71 0.11 -12.82
C TYR A 43 4.45 -0.74 -12.90
N ALA A 44 4.39 -1.64 -13.86
CA ALA A 44 3.34 -2.64 -13.97
C ALA A 44 3.92 -4.04 -13.76
N ILE A 45 3.30 -4.81 -12.85
CA ILE A 45 3.63 -6.21 -12.63
C ILE A 45 2.67 -7.03 -13.48
N VAL A 46 3.18 -7.69 -14.51
CA VAL A 46 2.40 -8.49 -15.43
C VAL A 46 2.72 -9.96 -15.29
N GLY A 47 1.73 -10.82 -15.52
CA GLY A 47 1.90 -12.27 -15.44
C GLY A 47 0.55 -12.99 -15.46
N LYS A 48 0.57 -14.31 -15.68
CA LYS A 48 -0.62 -15.16 -15.66
C LYS A 48 -1.30 -15.13 -14.29
N SER A 49 -2.58 -15.49 -14.23
CA SER A 49 -3.26 -15.73 -12.95
C SER A 49 -2.50 -16.78 -12.14
N GLY A 50 -2.37 -16.58 -10.84
CA GLY A 50 -1.61 -17.47 -9.95
C GLY A 50 -0.09 -17.34 -10.01
N SER A 51 0.50 -16.43 -10.80
CA SER A 51 1.96 -16.23 -10.90
C SER A 51 2.59 -15.51 -9.70
N GLY A 52 1.86 -15.26 -8.62
CA GLY A 52 2.40 -14.64 -7.41
C GLY A 52 2.41 -13.10 -7.41
N LYS A 53 1.72 -12.43 -8.37
CA LYS A 53 1.67 -10.95 -8.41
C LYS A 53 1.17 -10.33 -7.11
N THR A 54 0.04 -10.80 -6.60
CA THR A 54 -0.55 -10.34 -5.34
C THR A 54 0.37 -10.61 -4.15
N SER A 55 1.06 -11.76 -4.12
CA SER A 55 2.06 -12.07 -3.09
C SER A 55 3.23 -11.09 -3.14
N LEU A 56 3.73 -10.79 -4.33
CA LEU A 56 4.81 -9.81 -4.53
C LEU A 56 4.38 -8.41 -4.10
N ILE A 57 3.19 -7.96 -4.49
CA ILE A 57 2.60 -6.67 -4.08
C ILE A 57 2.46 -6.61 -2.55
N SER A 58 2.02 -7.69 -1.92
CA SER A 58 1.89 -7.78 -0.46
C SER A 58 3.24 -7.68 0.26
N ILE A 59 4.31 -8.25 -0.31
CA ILE A 59 5.66 -8.13 0.24
C ILE A 59 6.19 -6.72 0.03
N ILE A 60 6.07 -6.16 -1.18
CA ILE A 60 6.47 -4.77 -1.47
C ILE A 60 5.74 -3.81 -0.53
N GLY A 61 4.47 -4.08 -0.27
CA GLY A 61 3.62 -3.31 0.62
C GLY A 61 3.85 -3.53 2.12
N LEU A 62 4.81 -4.38 2.50
CA LEU A 62 5.12 -4.70 3.89
C LEU A 62 3.93 -5.33 4.64
N LEU A 63 3.03 -6.01 3.92
CA LEU A 63 1.89 -6.76 4.49
C LEU A 63 2.27 -8.21 4.76
N ASN A 64 3.14 -8.78 3.95
CA ASN A 64 3.65 -10.15 4.10
C ASN A 64 5.16 -10.12 4.37
N ARG A 65 5.61 -10.88 5.38
CA ARG A 65 7.02 -11.06 5.75
C ARG A 65 7.56 -12.46 5.41
N GLU A 66 6.70 -13.33 4.92
CA GLU A 66 7.05 -14.71 4.54
C GLU A 66 7.73 -14.70 3.16
N TYR A 67 9.02 -14.39 3.14
CA TYR A 67 9.85 -14.40 1.94
C TYR A 67 11.30 -14.73 2.28
N GLU A 68 12.01 -15.27 1.31
CA GLU A 68 13.47 -15.40 1.28
C GLU A 68 14.05 -14.34 0.36
N GLY A 69 15.36 -14.05 0.51
CA GLY A 69 16.07 -13.05 -0.30
C GLY A 69 16.24 -11.72 0.41
N GLU A 70 16.61 -10.70 -0.34
CA GLU A 70 16.91 -9.37 0.19
C GLU A 70 15.84 -8.38 -0.24
N TYR A 71 15.33 -7.60 0.71
CA TYR A 71 14.47 -6.46 0.46
C TYR A 71 14.99 -5.22 1.18
N LEU A 72 15.39 -4.22 0.40
CA LEU A 72 15.82 -2.91 0.89
C LEU A 72 14.77 -1.85 0.52
N TYR A 73 14.37 -1.07 1.49
CA TYR A 73 13.56 0.13 1.33
C TYR A 73 14.42 1.34 1.70
N ASP A 74 14.67 2.23 0.76
CA ASP A 74 15.53 3.42 0.93
C ASP A 74 16.90 3.06 1.58
N GLY A 75 17.47 1.92 1.16
CA GLY A 75 18.72 1.38 1.69
C GLY A 75 18.62 0.65 3.03
N ILE A 76 17.45 0.63 3.66
CA ILE A 76 17.21 -0.05 4.95
C ILE A 76 16.74 -1.48 4.68
N SER A 77 17.39 -2.48 5.28
CA SER A 77 16.95 -3.87 5.20
C SER A 77 15.66 -4.08 5.97
N ILE A 78 14.62 -4.53 5.27
CA ILE A 78 13.30 -4.78 5.86
C ILE A 78 13.32 -5.94 6.86
N SER A 79 14.14 -6.97 6.62
CA SER A 79 14.28 -8.10 7.53
C SER A 79 14.88 -7.72 8.89
N ALA A 80 15.63 -6.62 8.96
CA ALA A 80 16.24 -6.12 10.21
C ALA A 80 15.25 -5.32 11.08
N LEU A 81 14.08 -4.92 10.54
CA LEU A 81 13.12 -4.11 11.25
C LEU A 81 12.18 -4.95 12.12
N LYS A 82 11.85 -4.41 13.31
CA LYS A 82 10.81 -4.97 14.19
C LYS A 82 9.41 -4.64 13.64
N ASP A 83 8.41 -5.40 14.06
CA ASP A 83 7.02 -5.20 13.61
C ASP A 83 6.48 -3.79 13.83
N ARG A 84 6.86 -3.17 14.94
CA ARG A 84 6.49 -1.78 15.24
C ARG A 84 7.05 -0.81 14.19
N ASP A 85 8.33 -0.94 13.84
CA ASP A 85 9.00 -0.05 12.91
C ASP A 85 8.48 -0.25 11.48
N LEU A 86 8.20 -1.50 11.11
CA LEU A 86 7.53 -1.84 9.85
C LEU A 86 6.13 -1.25 9.74
N SER A 87 5.34 -1.32 10.82
CA SER A 87 3.99 -0.74 10.84
C SER A 87 4.05 0.78 10.67
N ILE A 88 5.00 1.44 11.32
CA ILE A 88 5.24 2.88 11.17
C ILE A 88 5.69 3.21 9.74
N LEU A 89 6.63 2.44 9.18
CA LEU A 89 7.12 2.64 7.82
C LEU A 89 5.99 2.48 6.82
N ARG A 90 5.19 1.41 6.92
CA ARG A 90 4.03 1.17 6.07
C ARG A 90 3.00 2.30 6.15
N ALA A 91 2.58 2.67 7.35
CA ALA A 91 1.56 3.71 7.56
C ALA A 91 1.94 5.08 6.98
N ASN A 92 3.24 5.40 6.94
CA ASN A 92 3.71 6.71 6.48
C ASN A 92 4.14 6.74 5.02
N ASN A 93 4.43 5.58 4.41
CA ASN A 93 5.08 5.59 3.12
C ASN A 93 4.34 4.78 2.06
N ILE A 94 3.34 3.97 2.42
CA ILE A 94 2.68 3.09 1.47
C ILE A 94 1.17 3.29 1.51
N GLY A 95 0.61 3.67 0.37
CA GLY A 95 -0.82 3.70 0.12
C GLY A 95 -1.26 2.45 -0.65
N PHE A 96 -2.43 1.89 -0.27
CA PHE A 96 -2.98 0.71 -0.92
C PHE A 96 -4.34 0.99 -1.54
N VAL A 97 -4.50 0.58 -2.80
CA VAL A 97 -5.78 0.44 -3.49
C VAL A 97 -6.00 -1.05 -3.76
N PHE A 98 -6.88 -1.67 -2.98
CA PHE A 98 -7.21 -3.09 -3.11
C PHE A 98 -8.28 -3.31 -4.18
N GLN A 99 -8.27 -4.48 -4.82
CA GLN A 99 -9.23 -4.88 -5.86
C GLN A 99 -10.71 -4.72 -5.44
N ASN A 100 -11.05 -5.04 -4.21
CA ASN A 100 -12.40 -4.91 -3.64
C ASN A 100 -12.57 -3.62 -2.83
N TYR A 101 -11.73 -2.61 -3.07
CA TYR A 101 -11.67 -1.30 -2.42
C TYR A 101 -11.42 -1.33 -0.91
N SER A 102 -11.77 -2.40 -0.21
CA SER A 102 -11.60 -2.63 1.23
C SER A 102 -12.01 -1.42 2.10
N LEU A 103 -13.14 -0.78 1.73
CA LEU A 103 -13.72 0.29 2.53
C LEU A 103 -14.44 -0.30 3.75
N ILE A 104 -14.30 0.37 4.88
CA ILE A 104 -15.00 0.01 6.12
C ILE A 104 -16.44 0.48 6.00
N LYS A 105 -17.37 -0.48 5.87
CA LYS A 105 -18.77 -0.23 5.49
C LYS A 105 -19.57 0.60 6.49
N HIS A 106 -19.24 0.55 7.77
CA HIS A 106 -19.89 1.28 8.84
C HIS A 106 -19.25 2.65 9.14
N LEU A 107 -18.19 3.00 8.43
CA LEU A 107 -17.60 4.33 8.44
C LEU A 107 -18.06 5.13 7.22
N ARG A 108 -18.28 6.43 7.42
CA ARG A 108 -18.57 7.36 6.32
C ARG A 108 -17.39 7.51 5.39
N VAL A 109 -17.59 8.12 4.24
CA VAL A 109 -16.54 8.37 3.25
C VAL A 109 -15.38 9.14 3.86
N TRP A 110 -15.64 10.25 4.55
CA TRP A 110 -14.58 11.05 5.18
C TRP A 110 -13.82 10.25 6.27
N GLU A 111 -14.51 9.43 7.05
CA GLU A 111 -13.91 8.60 8.09
C GLU A 111 -12.98 7.54 7.49
N ASN A 112 -13.38 6.93 6.36
CA ASN A 112 -12.50 6.01 5.64
C ASN A 112 -11.21 6.69 5.16
N ILE A 113 -11.28 7.94 4.68
CA ILE A 113 -10.13 8.71 4.21
C ILE A 113 -9.28 9.19 5.39
N GLU A 114 -9.88 9.44 6.56
CA GLU A 114 -9.16 9.89 7.76
C GLU A 114 -8.24 8.81 8.36
N LEU A 115 -8.60 7.54 8.20
CA LEU A 115 -7.87 6.43 8.85
C LEU A 115 -6.34 6.51 8.72
N PRO A 116 -5.74 6.67 7.54
CA PRO A 116 -4.29 6.77 7.42
C PRO A 116 -3.69 7.95 8.20
N LEU A 117 -4.41 9.06 8.32
CA LEU A 117 -3.95 10.24 9.05
C LEU A 117 -3.90 10.03 10.56
N LEU A 118 -4.76 9.15 11.09
CA LEU A 118 -4.78 8.80 12.53
C LEU A 118 -3.59 7.92 12.92
N TYR A 119 -3.06 7.14 11.98
CA TYR A 119 -1.93 6.23 12.19
C TYR A 119 -0.60 6.80 11.68
N ALA A 120 -0.61 7.97 11.06
CA ALA A 120 0.60 8.63 10.58
C ALA A 120 1.52 9.02 11.76
N LYS A 121 2.83 8.97 11.52
CA LYS A 121 3.83 9.44 12.50
C LYS A 121 3.66 10.93 12.81
N LYS A 122 3.29 11.71 11.82
CA LYS A 122 2.98 13.14 11.96
C LYS A 122 1.60 13.29 12.58
N SER A 123 1.52 14.00 13.71
CA SER A 123 0.24 14.37 14.29
C SER A 123 -0.43 15.48 13.50
N PHE A 124 -1.70 15.29 13.18
CA PHE A 124 -2.54 16.29 12.51
C PHE A 124 -3.63 16.76 13.47
N THR A 125 -3.87 18.06 13.55
CA THR A 125 -5.06 18.60 14.22
C THR A 125 -6.33 18.20 13.48
N ALA A 126 -7.49 18.24 14.13
CA ALA A 126 -8.77 17.95 13.48
C ALA A 126 -9.00 18.86 12.25
N LYS A 127 -8.63 20.13 12.34
CA LYS A 127 -8.71 21.08 11.23
C LYS A 127 -7.86 20.65 10.04
N GLN A 128 -6.61 20.28 10.29
CA GLN A 128 -5.68 19.83 9.22
C GLN A 128 -6.18 18.54 8.55
N ARG A 129 -6.70 17.58 9.33
CA ARG A 129 -7.27 16.36 8.76
C ARG A 129 -8.47 16.69 7.87
N HIS A 130 -9.37 17.54 8.34
CA HIS A 130 -10.54 17.96 7.54
C HIS A 130 -10.11 18.65 6.23
N GLU A 131 -9.13 19.56 6.27
CA GLU A 131 -8.59 20.23 5.06
C GLU A 131 -8.01 19.22 4.05
N ILE A 132 -7.24 18.23 4.52
CA ILE A 132 -6.69 17.16 3.69
C ILE A 132 -7.82 16.35 3.05
N ILE A 133 -8.79 15.90 3.85
CA ILE A 133 -9.92 15.07 3.40
C ILE A 133 -10.75 15.80 2.35
N THR A 134 -11.12 17.05 2.62
CA THR A 134 -11.90 17.88 1.68
C THR A 134 -11.13 18.09 0.37
N GLY A 135 -9.83 18.36 0.44
CA GLY A 135 -8.96 18.48 -0.74
C GLY A 135 -8.91 17.19 -1.56
N LEU A 136 -8.79 16.05 -0.92
CA LEU A 136 -8.80 14.74 -1.58
C LEU A 136 -10.17 14.42 -2.20
N LEU A 137 -11.26 14.64 -1.49
CA LEU A 137 -12.62 14.46 -2.03
C LEU A 137 -12.84 15.31 -3.27
N LYS A 138 -12.40 16.56 -3.24
CA LYS A 138 -12.43 17.45 -4.39
C LYS A 138 -11.63 16.92 -5.57
N SER A 139 -10.43 16.40 -5.33
CA SER A 139 -9.56 15.86 -6.40
C SER A 139 -10.16 14.63 -7.10
N VAL A 140 -11.04 13.89 -6.42
CA VAL A 140 -11.73 12.70 -6.98
C VAL A 140 -13.19 12.97 -7.35
N GLY A 141 -13.69 14.21 -7.22
CA GLY A 141 -15.05 14.63 -7.59
C GLY A 141 -16.14 14.01 -6.71
N LEU A 142 -15.92 13.93 -5.40
CA LEU A 142 -16.83 13.31 -4.44
C LEU A 142 -17.16 14.22 -3.24
N GLU A 143 -17.06 15.56 -3.37
CA GLU A 143 -17.32 16.51 -2.28
C GLU A 143 -18.73 16.35 -1.70
N SER A 144 -19.73 16.11 -2.55
CA SER A 144 -21.13 15.94 -2.13
C SER A 144 -21.37 14.61 -1.41
N LYS A 145 -20.40 13.68 -1.42
CA LYS A 145 -20.48 12.32 -0.88
C LYS A 145 -19.76 12.15 0.45
N GLU A 146 -19.19 13.20 1.00
CA GLU A 146 -18.38 13.17 2.23
C GLU A 146 -19.06 12.42 3.37
N ASN A 147 -20.35 12.64 3.58
CA ASN A 147 -21.13 12.06 4.68
C ASN A 147 -21.85 10.75 4.32
N ASP A 148 -21.73 10.28 3.08
CA ASP A 148 -22.34 9.03 2.64
C ASP A 148 -21.57 7.82 3.23
N TYR A 149 -22.22 6.66 3.24
CA TYR A 149 -21.59 5.39 3.56
C TYR A 149 -21.21 4.65 2.28
N PRO A 150 -20.15 3.80 2.31
CA PRO A 150 -19.72 3.05 1.14
C PRO A 150 -20.82 2.25 0.44
N ILE A 151 -21.80 1.75 1.20
CA ILE A 151 -22.92 0.97 0.64
C ILE A 151 -23.82 1.80 -0.28
N ASN A 152 -23.83 3.12 -0.13
CA ASN A 152 -24.63 4.05 -0.95
C ASN A 152 -23.87 4.54 -2.20
N LEU A 153 -22.63 4.09 -2.41
CA LEU A 153 -21.77 4.47 -3.51
C LEU A 153 -21.78 3.42 -4.60
N SER A 154 -21.71 3.86 -5.85
CA SER A 154 -21.38 2.99 -6.98
C SER A 154 -19.95 2.42 -6.85
N GLY A 155 -19.65 1.33 -7.57
CA GLY A 155 -18.31 0.74 -7.55
C GLY A 155 -17.21 1.74 -7.95
N GLY A 156 -17.45 2.58 -8.96
CA GLY A 156 -16.50 3.62 -9.37
C GLY A 156 -16.31 4.71 -8.31
N GLU A 157 -17.36 5.07 -7.56
CA GLU A 157 -17.23 6.00 -6.43
C GLU A 157 -16.47 5.37 -5.27
N GLN A 158 -16.73 4.10 -4.94
CA GLN A 158 -15.99 3.36 -3.93
C GLN A 158 -14.49 3.28 -4.28
N GLN A 159 -14.16 3.03 -5.55
CA GLN A 159 -12.78 3.03 -6.03
C GLN A 159 -12.12 4.41 -5.82
N ARG A 160 -12.81 5.50 -6.18
CA ARG A 160 -12.29 6.85 -5.96
C ARG A 160 -12.08 7.18 -4.48
N VAL A 161 -12.96 6.73 -3.58
CA VAL A 161 -12.75 6.85 -2.13
C VAL A 161 -11.53 6.05 -1.68
N ALA A 162 -11.34 4.84 -2.19
CA ALA A 162 -10.16 4.02 -1.87
C ALA A 162 -8.86 4.67 -2.35
N ILE A 163 -8.86 5.31 -3.52
CA ILE A 163 -7.73 6.10 -4.03
C ILE A 163 -7.46 7.31 -3.11
N ALA A 164 -8.48 8.08 -2.77
CA ALA A 164 -8.35 9.22 -1.85
C ALA A 164 -7.78 8.78 -0.49
N ARG A 165 -8.28 7.68 0.08
CA ARG A 165 -7.74 7.09 1.30
C ARG A 165 -6.27 6.72 1.16
N ALA A 166 -5.90 6.05 0.07
CA ALA A 166 -4.52 5.62 -0.16
C ALA A 166 -3.54 6.81 -0.26
N LEU A 167 -4.01 7.96 -0.73
CA LEU A 167 -3.21 9.18 -0.87
C LEU A 167 -3.18 10.06 0.40
N ALA A 168 -4.03 9.80 1.39
CA ALA A 168 -4.21 10.69 2.53
C ALA A 168 -2.94 10.93 3.36
N SER A 169 -2.09 9.93 3.53
CA SER A 169 -0.82 10.05 4.26
C SER A 169 0.34 10.62 3.43
N ASP A 170 0.10 11.06 2.19
CA ASP A 170 1.12 11.49 1.22
C ASP A 170 2.22 10.42 1.04
N PRO A 171 1.85 9.19 0.60
CA PRO A 171 2.75 8.05 0.56
C PRO A 171 3.80 8.20 -0.54
N GLN A 172 4.99 7.63 -0.32
CA GLN A 172 6.05 7.54 -1.33
C GLN A 172 5.79 6.45 -2.37
N ILE A 173 4.95 5.48 -2.03
CA ILE A 173 4.56 4.36 -2.88
C ILE A 173 3.04 4.23 -2.86
N LEU A 174 2.45 4.15 -4.04
CA LEU A 174 1.07 3.75 -4.22
C LEU A 174 1.06 2.36 -4.87
N LEU A 175 0.44 1.40 -4.21
CA LEU A 175 0.25 0.05 -4.72
C LEU A 175 -1.21 -0.15 -5.09
N SER A 176 -1.45 -0.65 -6.31
CA SER A 176 -2.77 -1.03 -6.78
C SER A 176 -2.74 -2.51 -7.20
N ASP A 177 -3.65 -3.30 -6.66
CA ASP A 177 -3.86 -4.69 -7.06
C ASP A 177 -5.17 -4.74 -7.85
N GLU A 178 -5.04 -4.68 -9.18
CA GLU A 178 -6.14 -4.81 -10.13
C GLU A 178 -5.92 -6.11 -10.91
N SER A 179 -6.79 -7.07 -10.72
CA SER A 179 -6.76 -8.36 -11.44
C SER A 179 -7.82 -8.40 -12.56
#